data_979c2afe2d0d9c38fd9aa0325d13efad
#
_entry.id   979c2afe2d0d9c38fd9aa0325d13efad
#
_cell.length_a   1.000
_cell.length_b   1.000
_cell.length_c   1.000
_cell.angle_alpha   90.00
_cell.angle_beta   90.00
_cell.angle_gamma   90.00
#
_symmetry.space_group_name_H-M   'P 1'
#
loop_
_entity.id
_entity.type
_entity.pdbx_description
1 polymer ?
#
loop_
_entity_poly.entity_id
_entity_poly.type
_entity_poly.pdbx_seq_one_letter_code
_entity_poly.pdbx_strand_id
1 'polypeptide(L)'
;MELKIGDAAPAFQSTAVGGIYGAGQPVKLNDFKGSMLVLYFYPKDDTPGCTRQACDLRDTWGEIQSRAELFGVSVDSAASHEKFIKKHGLPFPLLSDPDKVIVQNYGVWVEKSMYGKKYFGTERTTFIIGPDLRIVNILRKVKPAEHVTLLAKALLEQAAA
;
A
#
# COMPACT_ATOMS: atom_id res chain seq x y z
N MET A 1 -2.49 -8.82 -16.72
CA MET A 1 -2.55 -10.15 -16.09
C MET A 1 -2.78 -10.00 -14.59
N GLU A 2 -3.68 -10.77 -14.05
CA GLU A 2 -4.02 -10.69 -12.64
C GLU A 2 -3.02 -11.48 -11.78
N LEU A 3 -2.48 -10.83 -10.75
CA LEU A 3 -1.57 -11.49 -9.80
C LEU A 3 -2.35 -12.43 -8.87
N LYS A 4 -1.70 -13.50 -8.46
CA LYS A 4 -2.26 -14.54 -7.58
C LYS A 4 -1.34 -14.82 -6.41
N ILE A 5 -1.89 -15.39 -5.35
CA ILE A 5 -1.09 -15.93 -4.24
C ILE A 5 -0.11 -16.95 -4.79
N GLY A 6 1.14 -16.83 -4.40
CA GLY A 6 2.25 -17.67 -4.88
C GLY A 6 3.08 -17.06 -6.01
N ASP A 7 2.54 -16.04 -6.68
CA ASP A 7 3.31 -15.35 -7.73
C ASP A 7 4.45 -14.55 -7.13
N ALA A 8 5.53 -14.41 -7.89
CA ALA A 8 6.59 -13.47 -7.55
C ALA A 8 6.01 -12.05 -7.56
N ALA A 9 6.27 -11.27 -6.51
CA ALA A 9 5.85 -9.87 -6.48
C ALA A 9 6.59 -9.11 -7.58
N PRO A 10 5.90 -8.26 -8.37
CA PRO A 10 6.57 -7.44 -9.36
C PRO A 10 7.61 -6.52 -8.72
N ALA A 11 8.80 -6.46 -9.30
CA ALA A 11 9.85 -5.56 -8.84
C ALA A 11 9.40 -4.11 -8.97
N PHE A 12 9.81 -3.29 -8.02
CA PHE A 12 9.56 -1.85 -8.06
C PHE A 12 10.76 -1.09 -7.54
N GLN A 13 10.87 0.16 -7.95
CA GLN A 13 11.83 1.12 -7.42
C GLN A 13 11.12 2.47 -7.41
N SER A 14 11.13 3.14 -6.27
CA SER A 14 10.44 4.42 -6.13
C SER A 14 10.92 5.18 -4.91
N THR A 15 10.38 6.39 -4.72
CA THR A 15 10.67 7.23 -3.56
C THR A 15 9.69 6.92 -2.44
N ALA A 16 10.23 6.59 -1.26
CA ALA A 16 9.47 6.42 -0.02
C ALA A 16 9.55 7.72 0.79
N VAL A 17 8.43 8.17 1.32
CA VAL A 17 8.30 9.39 2.12
C VAL A 17 7.69 9.02 3.48
N GLY A 18 8.22 9.59 4.55
CA GLY A 18 7.70 9.37 5.90
C GLY A 18 8.37 8.21 6.61
N GLY A 19 7.98 7.95 7.87
CA GLY A 19 8.63 6.95 8.70
C GLY A 19 10.14 7.24 8.79
N ILE A 20 10.95 6.21 8.61
CA ILE A 20 12.43 6.34 8.63
C ILE A 20 13.00 7.01 7.38
N TYR A 21 12.17 7.27 6.37
CA TYR A 21 12.62 7.80 5.07
C TYR A 21 12.56 9.32 4.99
N GLY A 22 12.00 9.99 6.01
CA GLY A 22 11.94 11.45 6.07
C GLY A 22 11.23 12.08 4.87
N ALA A 23 11.83 13.10 4.27
CA ALA A 23 11.26 13.81 3.13
C ALA A 23 11.31 13.04 1.82
N GLY A 24 12.06 11.94 1.77
CA GLY A 24 12.09 11.04 0.62
C GLY A 24 13.42 10.35 0.44
N GLN A 25 13.39 9.04 0.22
CA GLN A 25 14.55 8.23 -0.10
C GLN A 25 14.16 7.11 -1.07
N PRO A 26 15.08 6.67 -1.94
CA PRO A 26 14.79 5.60 -2.87
C PRO A 26 14.70 4.25 -2.16
N VAL A 27 13.72 3.44 -2.54
CA VAL A 27 13.58 2.06 -2.09
C VAL A 27 13.23 1.17 -3.28
N LYS A 28 13.53 -0.12 -3.16
CA LYS A 28 13.16 -1.13 -4.15
C LYS A 28 12.70 -2.39 -3.45
N LEU A 29 11.92 -3.21 -4.16
CA LEU A 29 11.36 -4.44 -3.60
C LEU A 29 12.42 -5.32 -2.95
N ASN A 30 13.58 -5.48 -3.59
CA ASN A 30 14.63 -6.37 -3.11
C ASN A 30 15.19 -5.98 -1.73
N ASP A 31 15.03 -4.71 -1.32
CA ASP A 31 15.46 -4.23 -0.01
C ASP A 31 14.71 -4.92 1.13
N PHE A 32 13.55 -5.51 0.85
CA PHE A 32 12.68 -6.13 1.85
C PHE A 32 12.74 -7.65 1.87
N LYS A 33 13.67 -8.25 1.12
CA LYS A 33 13.91 -9.69 1.17
C LYS A 33 14.26 -10.10 2.59
N GLY A 34 13.60 -11.12 3.11
CA GLY A 34 13.77 -11.57 4.48
C GLY A 34 12.75 -10.98 5.46
N SER A 35 11.90 -10.07 5.01
CA SER A 35 10.86 -9.44 5.84
C SER A 35 9.48 -9.63 5.22
N MET A 36 8.45 -9.64 6.06
CA MET A 36 7.07 -9.55 5.58
C MET A 36 6.83 -8.11 5.15
N LEU A 37 6.26 -7.91 3.96
CA LEU A 37 6.01 -6.59 3.38
C LEU A 37 4.56 -6.43 2.99
N VAL A 38 3.95 -5.31 3.39
CA VAL A 38 2.59 -4.95 3.00
C VAL A 38 2.64 -3.74 2.07
N LEU A 39 2.01 -3.86 0.89
CA LEU A 39 1.78 -2.74 -0.01
C LEU A 39 0.28 -2.52 -0.11
N TYR A 40 -0.22 -1.41 0.46
CA TYR A 40 -1.63 -1.11 0.29
C TYR A 40 -1.80 0.02 -0.73
N PHE A 41 -2.46 -0.30 -1.82
CA PHE A 41 -2.74 0.63 -2.91
C PHE A 41 -4.03 1.39 -2.63
N TYR A 42 -4.01 2.71 -2.80
CA TYR A 42 -5.18 3.56 -2.57
C TYR A 42 -5.25 4.66 -3.64
N PRO A 43 -6.46 5.18 -3.94
CA PRO A 43 -6.64 6.07 -5.08
C PRO A 43 -5.96 7.43 -5.00
N LYS A 44 -6.03 8.13 -3.85
CA LYS A 44 -5.53 9.50 -3.79
C LYS A 44 -5.40 10.02 -2.36
N ASP A 45 -4.27 10.71 -2.08
CA ASP A 45 -4.03 11.35 -0.80
C ASP A 45 -5.16 12.31 -0.42
N ASP A 46 -5.45 12.36 0.88
CA ASP A 46 -6.35 13.33 1.52
C ASP A 46 -7.77 13.33 0.95
N THR A 47 -8.23 12.20 0.43
CA THR A 47 -9.65 11.96 0.11
C THR A 47 -10.31 11.24 1.28
N PRO A 48 -11.65 11.34 1.46
CA PRO A 48 -12.31 10.80 2.65
C PRO A 48 -12.02 9.33 2.94
N GLY A 49 -12.16 8.45 1.93
CA GLY A 49 -11.91 7.02 2.11
C GLY A 49 -10.44 6.70 2.38
N CYS A 50 -9.52 7.34 1.67
CA CYS A 50 -8.09 7.12 1.85
C CYS A 50 -7.61 7.67 3.19
N THR A 51 -8.16 8.79 3.64
CA THR A 51 -7.88 9.35 4.96
C THR A 51 -8.38 8.42 6.07
N ARG A 52 -9.59 7.88 5.93
CA ARG A 52 -10.14 6.91 6.89
C ARG A 52 -9.24 5.68 7.01
N GLN A 53 -8.85 5.11 5.88
CA GLN A 53 -7.96 3.94 5.84
C GLN A 53 -6.62 4.23 6.51
N ALA A 54 -6.00 5.36 6.18
CA ALA A 54 -4.71 5.75 6.74
C ALA A 54 -4.79 6.02 8.26
N CYS A 55 -5.82 6.70 8.71
CA CYS A 55 -5.99 7.00 10.14
C CYS A 55 -6.28 5.74 10.96
N ASP A 56 -7.05 4.79 10.43
CA ASP A 56 -7.28 3.49 11.09
C ASP A 56 -5.96 2.70 11.24
N LEU A 57 -5.10 2.73 10.22
CA LEU A 57 -3.77 2.12 10.29
C LEU A 57 -2.89 2.84 11.30
N ARG A 58 -2.91 4.17 11.32
CA ARG A 58 -2.17 4.97 12.30
C ARG A 58 -2.52 4.55 13.72
N ASP A 59 -3.82 4.43 14.00
CA ASP A 59 -4.32 4.13 15.33
C ASP A 59 -4.01 2.68 15.78
N THR A 60 -3.65 1.81 14.84
CA THR A 60 -3.31 0.41 15.09
C THR A 60 -1.84 0.09 14.75
N TRP A 61 -1.04 1.13 14.50
CA TRP A 61 0.31 0.97 13.94
C TRP A 61 1.23 0.08 14.76
N GLY A 62 1.19 0.16 16.08
CA GLY A 62 2.03 -0.67 16.95
C GLY A 62 1.87 -2.16 16.68
N GLU A 63 0.65 -2.62 16.46
CA GLU A 63 0.37 -4.02 16.14
C GLU A 63 0.86 -4.38 14.73
N ILE A 64 0.61 -3.51 13.76
CA ILE A 64 0.98 -3.77 12.36
C ILE A 64 2.51 -3.79 12.21
N GLN A 65 3.21 -2.78 12.73
CA GLN A 65 4.66 -2.68 12.57
C GLN A 65 5.44 -3.81 13.24
N SER A 66 4.88 -4.44 14.26
CA SER A 66 5.51 -5.58 14.91
C SER A 66 5.55 -6.83 14.04
N ARG A 67 4.76 -6.85 12.96
CA ARG A 67 4.56 -8.03 12.09
C ARG A 67 5.08 -7.85 10.68
N ALA A 68 5.17 -6.62 10.18
CA ALA A 68 5.50 -6.36 8.78
C ALA A 68 6.01 -4.95 8.56
N GLU A 69 6.83 -4.79 7.51
CA GLU A 69 7.06 -3.51 6.88
C GLU A 69 5.83 -3.13 6.07
N LEU A 70 5.51 -1.84 5.97
CA LEU A 70 4.31 -1.40 5.26
C LEU A 70 4.55 -0.11 4.50
N PHE A 71 4.04 -0.06 3.29
CA PHE A 71 3.94 1.17 2.49
C PHE A 71 2.51 1.33 1.98
N GLY A 72 1.99 2.55 2.09
CA GLY A 72 0.86 2.96 1.26
C GLY A 72 1.38 3.38 -0.09
N VAL A 73 0.68 3.05 -1.17
CA VAL A 73 1.11 3.35 -2.54
C VAL A 73 0.00 4.07 -3.29
N SER A 74 0.32 5.23 -3.85
CA SER A 74 -0.59 5.92 -4.75
C SER A 74 0.19 6.64 -5.85
N VAL A 75 -0.52 7.13 -6.86
CA VAL A 75 0.07 7.87 -7.97
C VAL A 75 0.39 9.32 -7.61
N ASP A 76 0.16 9.72 -6.38
CA ASP A 76 0.48 11.06 -5.90
C ASP A 76 1.99 11.29 -5.84
N SER A 77 2.39 12.56 -5.89
CA SER A 77 3.79 12.96 -5.79
C SER A 77 4.34 12.81 -4.37
N ALA A 78 5.67 12.81 -4.24
CA ALA A 78 6.32 12.80 -2.94
C ALA A 78 5.90 14.01 -2.09
N ALA A 79 5.74 15.19 -2.71
CA ALA A 79 5.29 16.39 -2.01
C ALA A 79 3.87 16.22 -1.46
N SER A 80 2.97 15.61 -2.22
CA SER A 80 1.61 15.29 -1.77
C SER A 80 1.64 14.35 -0.57
N HIS A 81 2.42 13.28 -0.66
CA HIS A 81 2.59 12.33 0.44
C HIS A 81 3.10 12.99 1.71
N GLU A 82 4.08 13.89 1.60
CA GLU A 82 4.62 14.61 2.75
C GLU A 82 3.54 15.44 3.45
N LYS A 83 2.71 16.13 2.68
CA LYS A 83 1.59 16.91 3.23
C LYS A 83 0.56 16.02 3.91
N PHE A 84 0.20 14.90 3.29
CA PHE A 84 -0.77 13.96 3.83
C PHE A 84 -0.29 13.36 5.16
N ILE A 85 0.97 12.95 5.21
CA ILE A 85 1.60 12.41 6.42
C ILE A 85 1.58 13.44 7.55
N LYS A 86 1.99 14.68 7.27
CA LYS A 86 2.03 15.76 8.28
C LYS A 86 0.62 16.12 8.77
N LYS A 87 -0.33 16.22 7.86
CA LYS A 87 -1.70 16.60 8.20
C LYS A 87 -2.36 15.63 9.18
N HIS A 88 -2.13 14.33 9.00
CA HIS A 88 -2.77 13.28 9.78
C HIS A 88 -1.87 12.55 10.76
N GLY A 89 -0.60 12.96 10.87
CA GLY A 89 0.34 12.33 11.78
C GLY A 89 0.55 10.85 11.48
N LEU A 90 0.73 10.49 10.21
CA LEU A 90 0.89 9.10 9.81
C LEU A 90 2.28 8.59 10.19
N PRO A 91 2.39 7.49 10.96
CA PRO A 91 3.67 6.95 11.41
C PRO A 91 4.35 6.02 10.41
N PHE A 92 3.69 5.70 9.31
CA PHE A 92 4.19 4.77 8.29
C PHE A 92 4.51 5.50 6.99
N PRO A 93 5.40 4.92 6.16
CA PRO A 93 5.81 5.56 4.91
C PRO A 93 4.82 5.32 3.77
N LEU A 94 4.89 6.22 2.78
CA LEU A 94 4.14 6.13 1.53
C LEU A 94 5.11 6.06 0.35
N LEU A 95 4.77 5.27 -0.67
CA LEU A 95 5.50 5.20 -1.93
C LEU A 95 4.81 6.07 -2.97
N SER A 96 5.59 6.85 -3.69
CA SER A 96 5.11 7.71 -4.76
C SER A 96 5.22 6.98 -6.10
N ASP A 97 4.15 7.01 -6.90
CA ASP A 97 4.11 6.35 -8.22
C ASP A 97 3.51 7.28 -9.29
N PRO A 98 4.10 8.49 -9.49
CA PRO A 98 3.51 9.47 -10.40
C PRO A 98 3.50 9.00 -11.86
N ASP A 99 4.41 8.11 -12.24
CA ASP A 99 4.47 7.56 -13.59
C ASP A 99 3.56 6.34 -13.79
N LYS A 100 2.84 5.91 -12.76
CA LYS A 100 1.87 4.82 -12.79
C LYS A 100 2.46 3.46 -13.18
N VAL A 101 3.76 3.27 -12.88
CA VAL A 101 4.47 2.02 -13.20
C VAL A 101 4.10 0.92 -12.21
N ILE A 102 4.12 1.23 -10.91
CA ILE A 102 3.84 0.24 -9.86
C ILE A 102 2.38 -0.21 -9.91
N VAL A 103 1.45 0.75 -10.02
CA VAL A 103 0.02 0.43 -10.09
C VAL A 103 -0.34 -0.42 -11.30
N GLN A 104 0.35 -0.22 -12.42
CA GLN A 104 0.13 -1.05 -13.62
C GLN A 104 0.74 -2.44 -13.44
N ASN A 105 1.96 -2.54 -12.95
CA ASN A 105 2.64 -3.82 -12.76
C ASN A 105 1.92 -4.70 -11.72
N TYR A 106 1.30 -4.09 -10.73
CA TYR A 106 0.52 -4.83 -9.73
C TYR A 106 -0.94 -5.06 -10.16
N GLY A 107 -1.33 -4.58 -11.34
CA GLY A 107 -2.67 -4.84 -11.90
C GLY A 107 -3.80 -4.10 -11.21
N VAL A 108 -3.49 -3.01 -10.50
CA VAL A 108 -4.50 -2.22 -9.76
C VAL A 108 -4.87 -0.91 -10.44
N TRP A 109 -4.30 -0.62 -11.61
CA TRP A 109 -4.67 0.53 -12.43
C TRP A 109 -5.79 0.10 -13.36
N VAL A 110 -7.02 0.48 -13.04
CA VAL A 110 -8.21 -0.09 -13.66
C VAL A 110 -9.16 0.99 -14.16
N GLU A 111 -10.00 0.61 -15.14
CA GLU A 111 -11.05 1.49 -15.62
C GLU A 111 -12.18 1.55 -14.57
N LYS A 112 -12.57 2.77 -14.22
CA LYS A 112 -13.67 3.06 -13.31
C LYS A 112 -14.71 3.89 -14.02
N SER A 113 -15.93 3.90 -13.49
CA SER A 113 -17.04 4.71 -14.03
C SER A 113 -17.65 5.54 -12.90
N MET A 114 -17.90 6.82 -13.20
CA MET A 114 -18.60 7.72 -12.27
C MET A 114 -19.50 8.65 -13.10
N TYR A 115 -20.79 8.65 -12.80
CA TYR A 115 -21.78 9.46 -13.51
C TYR A 115 -21.74 9.26 -15.05
N GLY A 116 -21.54 8.01 -15.49
CA GLY A 116 -21.48 7.67 -16.91
C GLY A 116 -20.15 7.99 -17.60
N LYS A 117 -19.21 8.60 -16.90
CA LYS A 117 -17.87 8.87 -17.43
C LYS A 117 -16.89 7.79 -16.99
N LYS A 118 -16.08 7.32 -17.93
CA LYS A 118 -15.04 6.35 -17.70
C LYS A 118 -13.71 7.06 -17.44
N TYR A 119 -12.95 6.54 -16.48
CA TYR A 119 -11.61 7.04 -16.17
C TYR A 119 -10.77 5.90 -15.59
N PHE A 120 -9.45 6.06 -15.61
CA PHE A 120 -8.56 5.10 -14.96
C PHE A 120 -8.22 5.57 -13.56
N GLY A 121 -8.16 4.64 -12.62
CA GLY A 121 -7.82 4.91 -11.25
C GLY A 121 -7.32 3.66 -10.54
N THR A 122 -6.78 3.86 -9.32
CA THR A 122 -6.26 2.76 -8.53
C THR A 122 -7.38 2.02 -7.82
N GLU A 123 -7.42 0.70 -8.01
CA GLU A 123 -8.26 -0.19 -7.21
C GLU A 123 -7.65 -0.32 -5.81
N ARG A 124 -8.47 -0.17 -4.78
CA ARG A 124 -8.02 -0.27 -3.38
C ARG A 124 -7.74 -1.73 -3.04
N THR A 125 -6.50 -2.14 -3.21
CA THR A 125 -6.04 -3.52 -3.06
C THR A 125 -4.78 -3.55 -2.23
N THR A 126 -4.65 -4.51 -1.34
CA THR A 126 -3.48 -4.70 -0.49
C THR A 126 -2.84 -6.03 -0.78
N PHE A 127 -1.53 -6.01 -1.03
CA PHE A 127 -0.71 -7.21 -1.23
C PHE A 127 0.13 -7.45 0.01
N ILE A 128 0.13 -8.69 0.48
CA ILE A 128 1.05 -9.13 1.54
C ILE A 128 2.09 -10.02 0.87
N ILE A 129 3.36 -9.62 1.02
CA ILE A 129 4.49 -10.24 0.35
C ILE A 129 5.38 -10.88 1.41
N GLY A 130 5.71 -12.15 1.22
CA GLY A 130 6.52 -12.91 2.17
C GLY A 130 8.02 -12.62 2.04
N PRO A 131 8.83 -13.18 2.95
CA PRO A 131 10.29 -12.96 2.96
C PRO A 131 11.01 -13.42 1.71
N ASP A 132 10.42 -14.33 0.94
CA ASP A 132 10.95 -14.80 -0.35
C ASP A 132 10.50 -13.91 -1.52
N LEU A 133 9.85 -12.79 -1.24
CA LEU A 133 9.31 -11.84 -2.23
C LEU A 133 8.19 -12.44 -3.09
N ARG A 134 7.48 -13.43 -2.56
CA ARG A 134 6.28 -13.97 -3.19
C ARG A 134 5.04 -13.48 -2.47
N ILE A 135 3.96 -13.31 -3.24
CA ILE A 135 2.67 -12.87 -2.70
C ILE A 135 2.08 -13.99 -1.85
N VAL A 136 1.78 -13.70 -0.59
CA VAL A 136 1.18 -14.67 0.33
C VAL A 136 -0.29 -14.39 0.61
N ASN A 137 -0.76 -13.17 0.35
CA ASN A 137 -2.19 -12.83 0.44
C ASN A 137 -2.50 -11.59 -0.38
N ILE A 138 -3.74 -11.46 -0.82
CA ILE A 138 -4.23 -10.30 -1.57
C ILE A 138 -5.61 -9.93 -1.02
N LEU A 139 -5.76 -8.69 -0.57
CA LEU A 139 -7.04 -8.13 -0.12
C LEU A 139 -7.55 -7.20 -1.23
N ARG A 140 -8.46 -7.72 -2.07
CA ARG A 140 -8.94 -6.97 -3.23
C ARG A 140 -10.14 -6.11 -2.90
N LYS A 141 -10.21 -4.92 -3.53
CA LYS A 141 -11.37 -4.02 -3.46
C LYS A 141 -11.85 -3.79 -2.03
N VAL A 142 -10.90 -3.54 -1.12
CA VAL A 142 -11.21 -3.38 0.29
C VAL A 142 -11.94 -2.07 0.55
N LYS A 143 -12.93 -2.12 1.41
CA LYS A 143 -13.59 -0.92 1.91
C LYS A 143 -12.68 -0.23 2.93
N PRO A 144 -12.56 1.11 2.88
CA PRO A 144 -11.69 1.83 3.82
C PRO A 144 -11.91 1.48 5.28
N ALA A 145 -13.16 1.36 5.71
CA ALA A 145 -13.50 1.08 7.10
C ALA A 145 -13.19 -0.36 7.55
N GLU A 146 -12.96 -1.27 6.62
CA GLU A 146 -12.71 -2.69 6.91
C GLU A 146 -11.23 -3.07 6.78
N HIS A 147 -10.42 -2.22 6.16
CA HIS A 147 -9.04 -2.57 5.77
C HIS A 147 -8.18 -3.00 6.94
N VAL A 148 -8.12 -2.21 8.00
CA VAL A 148 -7.22 -2.50 9.13
C VAL A 148 -7.58 -3.83 9.81
N THR A 149 -8.85 -4.14 9.94
CA THR A 149 -9.30 -5.40 10.53
C THR A 149 -8.90 -6.59 9.67
N LEU A 150 -9.12 -6.50 8.37
CA LEU A 150 -8.74 -7.55 7.42
C LEU A 150 -7.23 -7.73 7.36
N LEU A 151 -6.48 -6.64 7.37
CA LEU A 151 -5.02 -6.69 7.33
C LEU A 151 -4.45 -7.31 8.59
N ALA A 152 -4.91 -6.89 9.77
CA ALA A 152 -4.45 -7.44 11.04
C ALA A 152 -4.71 -8.95 11.11
N LYS A 153 -5.90 -9.40 10.69
CA LYS A 153 -6.24 -10.82 10.64
C LYS A 153 -5.32 -11.60 9.69
N ALA A 154 -5.09 -11.07 8.50
CA ALA A 154 -4.23 -11.71 7.50
C ALA A 154 -2.79 -11.84 8.00
N LEU A 155 -2.26 -10.83 8.68
CA LEU A 155 -0.91 -10.88 9.25
C LEU A 155 -0.80 -11.88 10.40
N LEU A 156 -1.83 -12.00 11.23
CA LEU A 156 -1.88 -13.02 12.28
C LEU A 156 -1.87 -14.43 11.70
N GLU A 157 -2.62 -14.66 10.63
CA GLU A 157 -2.66 -15.96 9.96
C GLU A 157 -1.29 -16.33 9.37
N GLN A 158 -0.56 -15.37 8.82
CA GLN A 158 0.78 -15.61 8.30
C GLN A 158 1.78 -15.92 9.42
N ALA A 159 1.66 -15.29 10.58
CA ALA A 159 2.52 -15.55 11.73
C ALA A 159 2.29 -16.95 12.31
N ALA A 160 1.09 -17.50 12.16
CA ALA A 160 0.72 -18.83 12.65
C ALA A 160 1.07 -19.97 11.68
N ALA A 161 1.40 -19.61 10.42
CA ALA A 161 1.67 -20.61 9.37
C ALA A 161 3.07 -21.23 9.49
#